data_92571aa2971367c8e3e42f5bbad4b36c
#
_entry.id   92571aa2971367c8e3e42f5bbad4b36c
#
_cell.length_a   1.000
_cell.length_b   1.000
_cell.length_c   1.000
_cell.angle_alpha   90.00
_cell.angle_beta   90.00
_cell.angle_gamma   90.00
#
_symmetry.space_group_name_H-M   'P 1'
#
loop_
_entity.id
_entity.type
_entity.pdbx_description
1 polymer ?
#
loop_
_entity_poly.entity_id
_entity_poly.type
_entity_poly.pdbx_seq_one_letter_code
_entity_poly.pdbx_strand_id
1 'polypeptide(L)'
;MKINTNLSSLIVQSSLKASTNGLNTAIERMTTGFKINHAKDNAANYSINTKLSSKLSSYYVAQDNASMGLDMMTSAMDNLDLISSHLSRMRDLAEQAANGTYGEDSLKAIQSEINARLEECSRIIENSEYNGIKLFQGTEGLNGKFLEEIKPLTEQEAIAQGYTVIKTADELQAMENNVSGKYILMNDIDLAGYSWTAVGTSSDLFSGEFNGNGYVIKNLTVNQSGLDYQGLFGRVSRAKISNVGLENVEVKGNTGTGALAGYTDNSDFKNCYVDGVSISGGLETGGLIGTLDSGGISSCYIINGSVTSSGFNVGGLVGNANSGIMDSYSTVDVTGNQRVGGLAGTFSGGSIKNCYSTGNVSAVRDTAG
;
A
#
# COMPACT_ATOMS: atom_id res chain seq x y z
N MET A 1 88.10 15.57 21.40
CA MET A 1 87.26 16.62 20.77
C MET A 1 85.95 16.60 21.48
N LYS A 2 85.60 17.63 22.24
CA LYS A 2 84.28 17.79 22.80
C LYS A 2 83.44 18.41 21.69
N ILE A 3 82.49 17.65 21.14
CA ILE A 3 81.48 18.19 20.25
C ILE A 3 80.48 18.94 21.14
N ASN A 4 80.58 20.24 21.19
CA ASN A 4 79.63 21.08 21.87
C ASN A 4 78.40 21.17 21.06
N THR A 5 77.40 20.35 21.39
CA THR A 5 75.99 20.51 20.91
C THR A 5 75.57 21.88 21.45
N ASN A 6 75.38 22.86 20.56
CA ASN A 6 74.95 24.20 20.97
C ASN A 6 73.48 24.15 21.37
N LEU A 7 73.26 23.86 22.66
CA LEU A 7 71.91 23.70 23.22
C LEU A 7 71.02 24.95 22.98
N SER A 8 71.64 26.13 23.01
CA SER A 8 70.96 27.39 22.74
C SER A 8 70.40 27.47 21.31
N SER A 9 71.20 27.01 20.33
CA SER A 9 70.81 26.95 18.93
C SER A 9 69.62 25.97 18.74
N LEU A 10 69.60 24.81 19.40
CA LEU A 10 68.50 23.84 19.37
C LEU A 10 67.24 24.39 20.00
N ILE A 11 67.34 25.14 21.09
CA ILE A 11 66.24 25.82 21.75
C ILE A 11 65.62 26.88 20.82
N VAL A 12 66.42 27.71 20.18
CA VAL A 12 65.95 28.72 19.23
C VAL A 12 65.30 28.08 18.03
N GLN A 13 65.89 27.01 17.48
CA GLN A 13 65.31 26.28 16.36
C GLN A 13 63.97 25.64 16.73
N SER A 14 63.80 25.07 17.92
CA SER A 14 62.59 24.53 18.45
C SER A 14 61.55 25.64 18.62
N SER A 15 61.89 26.78 19.17
CA SER A 15 60.98 27.93 19.34
C SER A 15 60.51 28.52 17.98
N LEU A 16 61.45 28.62 17.01
CA LEU A 16 61.09 29.06 15.66
C LEU A 16 60.11 28.10 14.96
N LYS A 17 60.37 26.81 15.09
CA LYS A 17 59.49 25.80 14.56
C LYS A 17 58.06 25.82 15.19
N ALA A 18 58.00 26.04 16.52
CA ALA A 18 56.71 26.19 17.22
C ALA A 18 55.95 27.46 16.77
N SER A 19 56.70 28.62 16.63
CA SER A 19 56.10 29.86 16.12
C SER A 19 55.62 29.73 14.68
N THR A 20 56.37 29.10 13.81
CA THR A 20 55.98 28.85 12.42
C THR A 20 54.72 27.95 12.33
N ASN A 21 54.66 26.88 13.15
CA ASN A 21 53.48 26.03 13.23
C ASN A 21 52.26 26.78 13.75
N GLY A 22 52.43 27.62 14.77
CA GLY A 22 51.36 28.48 15.28
C GLY A 22 50.84 29.47 14.23
N LEU A 23 51.77 30.12 13.49
CA LEU A 23 51.39 31.00 12.38
C LEU A 23 50.63 30.28 11.27
N ASN A 24 51.11 29.14 10.83
CA ASN A 24 50.43 28.33 9.81
C ASN A 24 49.02 27.94 10.24
N THR A 25 48.84 27.53 11.50
CA THR A 25 47.51 27.21 12.06
C THR A 25 46.60 28.45 12.12
N ALA A 26 47.14 29.62 12.44
CA ALA A 26 46.38 30.87 12.46
C ALA A 26 45.97 31.31 11.05
N ILE A 27 46.85 31.19 10.07
CA ILE A 27 46.57 31.47 8.66
C ILE A 27 45.50 30.51 8.15
N GLU A 28 45.60 29.24 8.43
CA GLU A 28 44.61 28.24 8.04
C GLU A 28 43.23 28.56 8.63
N ARG A 29 43.15 28.88 9.92
CA ARG A 29 41.90 29.28 10.58
C ARG A 29 41.29 30.58 9.99
N MET A 30 42.16 31.51 9.62
CA MET A 30 41.71 32.77 9.01
C MET A 30 41.22 32.57 7.59
N THR A 31 41.82 31.66 6.82
CA THR A 31 41.45 31.33 5.45
C THR A 31 40.16 30.51 5.39
N THR A 32 39.98 29.53 6.27
CA THR A 32 38.82 28.66 6.32
C THR A 32 37.64 29.26 7.08
N GLY A 33 37.90 30.22 7.99
CA GLY A 33 36.93 30.74 8.93
C GLY A 33 36.54 29.77 10.06
N PHE A 34 37.15 28.60 10.13
CA PHE A 34 36.85 27.59 11.15
C PHE A 34 37.96 27.50 12.20
N LYS A 35 37.58 27.40 13.46
CA LYS A 35 38.50 27.21 14.59
C LYS A 35 39.11 25.80 14.61
N ILE A 36 38.37 24.78 14.07
CA ILE A 36 38.75 23.37 14.03
C ILE A 36 38.72 22.93 12.58
N ASN A 37 39.89 22.73 11.98
CA ASN A 37 40.03 22.31 10.59
C ASN A 37 40.40 20.83 10.46
N HIS A 38 41.06 20.28 11.47
CA HIS A 38 41.55 18.91 11.48
C HIS A 38 41.14 18.16 12.75
N ALA A 39 41.03 16.84 12.67
CA ALA A 39 40.75 16.00 13.83
C ALA A 39 41.81 16.13 14.93
N LYS A 40 43.08 16.47 14.58
CA LYS A 40 44.15 16.73 15.51
C LYS A 40 43.92 17.96 16.42
N ASP A 41 43.10 18.93 15.97
CA ASP A 41 42.82 20.16 16.73
C ASP A 41 41.87 19.89 17.90
N ASN A 42 40.86 19.09 17.67
CA ASN A 42 39.95 18.54 18.68
C ASN A 42 39.11 17.43 18.06
N ALA A 43 39.46 16.17 18.29
CA ALA A 43 38.83 15.01 17.67
C ALA A 43 37.34 14.89 18.01
N ALA A 44 36.93 15.19 19.24
CA ALA A 44 35.56 15.12 19.67
C ALA A 44 34.69 16.15 18.94
N ASN A 45 35.08 17.40 18.95
CA ASN A 45 34.37 18.49 18.30
C ASN A 45 34.40 18.35 16.77
N TYR A 46 35.46 17.85 16.17
CA TYR A 46 35.57 17.57 14.74
C TYR A 46 34.54 16.49 14.33
N SER A 47 34.45 15.39 15.10
CA SER A 47 33.46 14.34 14.87
C SER A 47 31.99 14.86 14.97
N ILE A 48 31.72 15.69 15.98
CA ILE A 48 30.40 16.31 16.15
C ILE A 48 30.08 17.23 14.96
N ASN A 49 31.01 18.09 14.55
CA ASN A 49 30.83 19.00 13.43
C ASN A 49 30.59 18.25 12.12
N THR A 50 31.36 17.18 11.86
CA THR A 50 31.15 16.33 10.66
C THR A 50 29.75 15.70 10.65
N LYS A 51 29.31 15.16 11.80
CA LYS A 51 27.95 14.59 11.93
C LYS A 51 26.85 15.63 11.72
N LEU A 52 27.03 16.83 12.30
CA LEU A 52 26.10 17.94 12.14
C LEU A 52 26.02 18.44 10.70
N SER A 53 27.16 18.57 10.03
CA SER A 53 27.25 18.97 8.62
C SER A 53 26.60 17.95 7.71
N SER A 54 26.78 16.65 7.96
CA SER A 54 26.12 15.59 7.24
C SER A 54 24.60 15.62 7.44
N LYS A 55 24.14 15.81 8.68
CA LYS A 55 22.70 15.98 8.97
C LYS A 55 22.11 17.21 8.29
N LEU A 56 22.82 18.34 8.33
CA LEU A 56 22.38 19.57 7.70
C LEU A 56 22.24 19.40 6.19
N SER A 57 23.21 18.75 5.54
CA SER A 57 23.12 18.41 4.11
C SER A 57 21.91 17.52 3.82
N SER A 58 21.66 16.51 4.67
CA SER A 58 20.47 15.66 4.52
C SER A 58 19.16 16.43 4.67
N TYR A 59 19.10 17.42 5.57
CA TYR A 59 17.91 18.28 5.70
C TYR A 59 17.69 19.18 4.50
N TYR A 60 18.73 19.72 3.88
CA TYR A 60 18.59 20.49 2.65
C TYR A 60 18.05 19.63 1.51
N VAL A 61 18.59 18.44 1.33
CA VAL A 61 18.07 17.49 0.33
C VAL A 61 16.62 17.11 0.60
N ALA A 62 16.25 16.89 1.87
CA ALA A 62 14.87 16.61 2.24
C ALA A 62 13.94 17.81 1.96
N GLN A 63 14.40 19.03 2.21
CA GLN A 63 13.65 20.25 1.91
C GLN A 63 13.45 20.43 0.40
N ASP A 64 14.49 20.20 -0.41
CA ASP A 64 14.42 20.27 -1.87
C ASP A 64 13.45 19.20 -2.41
N ASN A 65 13.51 17.98 -1.89
CA ASN A 65 12.58 16.91 -2.25
C ASN A 65 11.13 17.26 -1.89
N ALA A 66 10.90 17.86 -0.73
CA ALA A 66 9.57 18.31 -0.32
C ALA A 66 9.03 19.42 -1.23
N SER A 67 9.90 20.37 -1.62
CA SER A 67 9.51 21.43 -2.58
C SER A 67 9.14 20.85 -3.94
N MET A 68 9.95 19.94 -4.47
CA MET A 68 9.61 19.26 -5.74
C MET A 68 8.30 18.44 -5.63
N GLY A 69 8.03 17.85 -4.48
CA GLY A 69 6.76 17.16 -4.22
C GLY A 69 5.56 18.11 -4.24
N LEU A 70 5.70 19.33 -3.68
CA LEU A 70 4.67 20.35 -3.74
C LEU A 70 4.42 20.85 -5.17
N ASP A 71 5.47 21.06 -5.95
CA ASP A 71 5.35 21.48 -7.36
C ASP A 71 4.65 20.40 -8.20
N MET A 72 4.97 19.13 -7.97
CA MET A 72 4.29 17.99 -8.61
C MET A 72 2.81 17.95 -8.25
N MET A 73 2.47 18.15 -6.97
CA MET A 73 1.09 18.17 -6.49
C MET A 73 0.31 19.35 -7.08
N THR A 74 0.92 20.54 -7.16
CA THR A 74 0.31 21.73 -7.78
C THR A 74 -0.01 21.46 -9.25
N SER A 75 0.92 20.90 -10.00
CA SER A 75 0.71 20.51 -11.40
C SER A 75 -0.43 19.49 -11.57
N ALA A 76 -0.53 18.53 -10.64
CA ALA A 76 -1.63 17.58 -10.64
C ALA A 76 -2.98 18.25 -10.36
N MET A 77 -3.03 19.19 -9.40
CA MET A 77 -4.26 19.93 -9.08
C MET A 77 -4.72 20.79 -10.26
N ASP A 78 -3.82 21.49 -10.91
CA ASP A 78 -4.15 22.31 -12.08
C ASP A 78 -4.78 21.47 -13.22
N ASN A 79 -4.25 20.28 -13.47
CA ASN A 79 -4.81 19.36 -14.45
C ASN A 79 -6.18 18.79 -14.02
N LEU A 80 -6.39 18.52 -12.72
CA LEU A 80 -7.69 18.10 -12.18
C LEU A 80 -8.74 19.21 -12.30
N ASP A 81 -8.37 20.46 -12.12
CA ASP A 81 -9.26 21.61 -12.30
C ASP A 81 -9.71 21.75 -13.78
N LEU A 82 -8.81 21.50 -14.73
CA LEU A 82 -9.17 21.43 -16.15
C LEU A 82 -10.17 20.31 -16.43
N ILE A 83 -9.91 19.10 -15.93
CA ILE A 83 -10.83 17.96 -16.07
C ILE A 83 -12.18 18.28 -15.45
N SER A 84 -12.21 18.87 -14.25
CA SER A 84 -13.43 19.29 -13.56
C SER A 84 -14.25 20.28 -14.37
N SER A 85 -13.59 21.24 -15.03
CA SER A 85 -14.25 22.21 -15.91
C SER A 85 -14.89 21.54 -17.14
N HIS A 86 -14.20 20.58 -17.77
CA HIS A 86 -14.75 19.79 -18.87
C HIS A 86 -15.94 18.93 -18.43
N LEU A 87 -15.86 18.27 -17.27
CA LEU A 87 -16.96 17.48 -16.70
C LEU A 87 -18.19 18.35 -16.39
N SER A 88 -17.98 19.54 -15.80
CA SER A 88 -19.07 20.48 -15.54
C SER A 88 -19.79 20.87 -16.83
N ARG A 89 -19.03 21.16 -17.88
CA ARG A 89 -19.64 21.52 -19.17
C ARG A 89 -20.34 20.33 -19.84
N MET A 90 -19.81 19.13 -19.73
CA MET A 90 -20.50 17.91 -20.19
C MET A 90 -21.84 17.70 -19.47
N ARG A 91 -21.89 17.97 -18.17
CA ARG A 91 -23.14 17.94 -17.41
C ARG A 91 -24.15 18.97 -17.93
N ASP A 92 -23.72 20.23 -18.13
CA ASP A 92 -24.59 21.27 -18.66
C ASP A 92 -25.14 20.90 -20.05
N LEU A 93 -24.33 20.31 -20.91
CA LEU A 93 -24.73 19.80 -22.23
C LEU A 93 -25.72 18.64 -22.12
N ALA A 94 -25.52 17.74 -21.16
CA ALA A 94 -26.45 16.65 -20.91
C ALA A 94 -27.81 17.15 -20.39
N GLU A 95 -27.82 18.16 -19.50
CA GLU A 95 -29.03 18.85 -19.03
C GLU A 95 -29.76 19.54 -20.18
N GLN A 96 -29.01 20.18 -21.08
CA GLN A 96 -29.59 20.78 -22.30
C GLN A 96 -30.23 19.72 -23.20
N ALA A 97 -29.54 18.59 -23.43
CA ALA A 97 -30.08 17.49 -24.23
C ALA A 97 -31.36 16.88 -23.65
N ALA A 98 -31.45 16.84 -22.32
CA ALA A 98 -32.62 16.30 -21.60
C ALA A 98 -33.87 17.21 -21.68
N ASN A 99 -33.73 18.46 -22.10
CA ASN A 99 -34.83 19.45 -22.14
C ASN A 99 -35.97 19.12 -23.14
N GLY A 100 -35.81 18.17 -24.05
CA GLY A 100 -36.85 17.73 -24.98
C GLY A 100 -37.27 18.77 -26.05
N THR A 101 -36.69 19.98 -26.06
CA THR A 101 -37.01 21.00 -27.05
C THR A 101 -36.04 21.05 -28.25
N TYR A 102 -35.00 20.21 -28.19
CA TYR A 102 -33.95 20.12 -29.21
C TYR A 102 -34.30 19.06 -30.27
N GLY A 103 -34.21 19.43 -31.53
CA GLY A 103 -34.35 18.50 -32.65
C GLY A 103 -33.12 17.59 -32.79
N GLU A 104 -33.27 16.53 -33.62
CA GLU A 104 -32.25 15.49 -33.80
C GLU A 104 -30.86 16.00 -34.17
N ASP A 105 -30.78 17.02 -35.05
CA ASP A 105 -29.49 17.59 -35.46
C ASP A 105 -28.80 18.34 -34.31
N SER A 106 -29.59 19.03 -33.46
CA SER A 106 -29.05 19.69 -32.27
C SER A 106 -28.57 18.70 -31.22
N LEU A 107 -29.27 17.60 -31.03
CA LEU A 107 -28.83 16.50 -30.14
C LEU A 107 -27.53 15.85 -30.63
N LYS A 108 -27.40 15.65 -31.96
CA LYS A 108 -26.13 15.16 -32.56
C LYS A 108 -24.96 16.14 -32.35
N ALA A 109 -25.22 17.43 -32.46
CA ALA A 109 -24.20 18.45 -32.20
C ALA A 109 -23.77 18.45 -30.72
N ILE A 110 -24.73 18.36 -29.77
CA ILE A 110 -24.44 18.24 -28.34
C ILE A 110 -23.61 16.96 -28.06
N GLN A 111 -23.99 15.83 -28.63
CA GLN A 111 -23.24 14.57 -28.47
C GLN A 111 -21.81 14.68 -29.00
N SER A 112 -21.62 15.36 -30.13
CA SER A 112 -20.29 15.59 -30.70
C SER A 112 -19.42 16.47 -29.77
N GLU A 113 -20.01 17.52 -29.14
CA GLU A 113 -19.30 18.35 -28.16
C GLU A 113 -18.92 17.54 -26.90
N ILE A 114 -19.83 16.69 -26.40
CA ILE A 114 -19.55 15.82 -25.26
C ILE A 114 -18.40 14.86 -25.58
N ASN A 115 -18.42 14.23 -26.75
CA ASN A 115 -17.35 13.30 -27.17
C ASN A 115 -15.99 14.02 -27.27
N ALA A 116 -15.95 15.20 -27.88
CA ALA A 116 -14.72 16.00 -27.97
C ALA A 116 -14.16 16.37 -26.58
N ARG A 117 -15.03 16.70 -25.61
CA ARG A 117 -14.59 16.98 -24.23
C ARG A 117 -14.11 15.74 -23.49
N LEU A 118 -14.71 14.58 -23.78
CA LEU A 118 -14.26 13.30 -23.23
C LEU A 118 -12.88 12.93 -23.76
N GLU A 119 -12.64 13.13 -25.05
CA GLU A 119 -11.32 12.95 -25.67
C GLU A 119 -10.27 13.88 -25.07
N GLU A 120 -10.65 15.14 -24.80
CA GLU A 120 -9.74 16.09 -24.16
C GLU A 120 -9.43 15.72 -22.71
N CYS A 121 -10.41 15.25 -21.92
CA CYS A 121 -10.15 14.69 -20.59
C CYS A 121 -9.18 13.51 -20.66
N SER A 122 -9.36 12.59 -21.58
CA SER A 122 -8.45 11.46 -21.80
C SER A 122 -7.05 11.95 -22.15
N ARG A 123 -6.94 12.94 -23.04
CA ARG A 123 -5.66 13.55 -23.44
C ARG A 123 -4.95 14.22 -22.25
N ILE A 124 -5.69 14.91 -21.38
CA ILE A 124 -5.13 15.53 -20.17
C ILE A 124 -4.59 14.42 -19.25
N ILE A 125 -5.34 13.35 -19.01
CA ILE A 125 -4.93 12.22 -18.15
C ILE A 125 -3.67 11.56 -18.71
N GLU A 126 -3.62 11.31 -20.02
CA GLU A 126 -2.50 10.62 -20.67
C GLU A 126 -1.22 11.45 -20.74
N ASN A 127 -1.35 12.78 -20.91
CA ASN A 127 -0.22 13.68 -21.12
C ASN A 127 0.22 14.43 -19.86
N SER A 128 -0.53 14.35 -18.76
CA SER A 128 -0.14 15.00 -17.51
C SER A 128 1.09 14.33 -16.93
N GLU A 129 2.21 15.06 -16.93
CA GLU A 129 3.47 14.56 -16.36
C GLU A 129 4.24 15.67 -15.65
N TYR A 130 5.04 15.31 -14.68
CA TYR A 130 5.99 16.17 -14.00
C TYR A 130 7.37 15.50 -14.03
N ASN A 131 8.33 16.14 -14.68
CA ASN A 131 9.69 15.63 -14.83
C ASN A 131 9.75 14.16 -15.35
N GLY A 132 8.89 13.83 -16.33
CA GLY A 132 8.78 12.48 -16.91
C GLY A 132 7.95 11.49 -16.09
N ILE A 133 7.41 11.90 -14.93
CA ILE A 133 6.53 11.07 -14.10
C ILE A 133 5.08 11.38 -14.48
N LYS A 134 4.34 10.42 -14.96
CA LYS A 134 2.91 10.56 -15.28
C LYS A 134 2.11 10.76 -14.00
N LEU A 135 1.28 11.83 -13.95
CA LEU A 135 0.57 12.22 -12.72
C LEU A 135 -0.71 11.42 -12.48
N PHE A 136 -1.39 10.99 -13.54
CA PHE A 136 -2.68 10.29 -13.47
C PHE A 136 -2.66 8.88 -14.07
N GLN A 137 -1.63 8.53 -14.80
CA GLN A 137 -1.38 7.15 -15.12
C GLN A 137 -0.61 6.58 -13.93
N GLY A 138 -1.18 5.58 -13.27
CA GLY A 138 -0.55 4.93 -12.13
C GLY A 138 0.93 4.72 -12.42
N THR A 139 1.77 5.19 -11.52
CA THR A 139 3.20 5.33 -11.73
C THR A 139 3.82 3.99 -12.10
N GLU A 140 4.25 3.84 -13.33
CA GLU A 140 5.29 2.84 -13.64
C GLU A 140 6.57 3.09 -12.82
N GLY A 141 6.69 4.23 -12.16
CA GLY A 141 7.81 4.62 -11.31
C GLY A 141 7.68 4.28 -9.83
N LEU A 142 6.45 3.99 -9.35
CA LEU A 142 6.19 3.35 -8.05
C LEU A 142 5.59 1.95 -8.27
N ASN A 143 5.73 1.37 -9.47
CA ASN A 143 5.13 0.08 -9.88
C ASN A 143 3.67 -0.08 -9.43
N GLY A 144 2.89 0.98 -9.56
CA GLY A 144 1.51 1.07 -9.06
C GLY A 144 0.47 0.45 -9.98
N LYS A 145 0.76 -0.69 -10.57
CA LYS A 145 -0.29 -1.65 -10.87
C LYS A 145 -0.56 -2.39 -9.57
N PHE A 146 -1.39 -1.79 -8.71
CA PHE A 146 -1.86 -2.49 -7.52
C PHE A 146 -2.66 -3.75 -7.87
N LEU A 147 -3.33 -3.75 -9.02
CA LEU A 147 -3.84 -4.96 -9.66
C LEU A 147 -3.13 -5.19 -10.98
N GLU A 148 -2.67 -6.41 -11.20
CA GLU A 148 -2.22 -6.83 -12.52
C GLU A 148 -3.41 -6.95 -13.48
N GLU A 149 -3.19 -6.67 -14.75
CA GLU A 149 -4.22 -6.88 -15.78
C GLU A 149 -4.61 -8.35 -15.81
N ILE A 150 -5.87 -8.63 -15.51
CA ILE A 150 -6.40 -9.98 -15.54
C ILE A 150 -6.72 -10.32 -17.00
N LYS A 151 -6.16 -11.44 -17.46
CA LYS A 151 -6.58 -12.08 -18.70
C LYS A 151 -7.53 -13.22 -18.33
N PRO A 152 -8.86 -13.01 -18.42
CA PRO A 152 -9.82 -14.03 -18.03
C PRO A 152 -9.65 -15.28 -18.88
N LEU A 153 -9.66 -16.44 -18.26
CA LEU A 153 -9.73 -17.71 -18.96
C LEU A 153 -11.15 -17.98 -19.41
N THR A 154 -11.30 -18.54 -20.58
CA THR A 154 -12.57 -19.11 -21.00
C THR A 154 -12.85 -20.41 -20.23
N GLU A 155 -14.10 -20.84 -20.17
CA GLU A 155 -14.49 -22.07 -19.48
C GLU A 155 -13.75 -23.31 -20.03
N GLN A 156 -13.55 -23.36 -21.35
CA GLN A 156 -12.83 -24.46 -21.99
C GLN A 156 -11.36 -24.48 -21.62
N GLU A 157 -10.70 -23.32 -21.55
CA GLU A 157 -9.30 -23.19 -21.11
C GLU A 157 -9.14 -23.55 -19.63
N ALA A 158 -10.10 -23.14 -18.79
CA ALA A 158 -10.09 -23.44 -17.37
C ALA A 158 -10.24 -24.96 -17.11
N ILE A 159 -11.16 -25.62 -17.78
CA ILE A 159 -11.34 -27.08 -17.70
C ILE A 159 -10.09 -27.80 -18.22
N ALA A 160 -9.49 -27.33 -19.30
CA ALA A 160 -8.26 -27.91 -19.85
C ALA A 160 -7.06 -27.80 -18.89
N GLN A 161 -7.05 -26.77 -18.01
CA GLN A 161 -6.07 -26.55 -16.94
C GLN A 161 -6.40 -27.30 -15.63
N GLY A 162 -7.50 -28.06 -15.61
CA GLY A 162 -7.91 -28.86 -14.46
C GLY A 162 -8.68 -28.08 -13.38
N TYR A 163 -9.26 -26.94 -13.72
CA TYR A 163 -10.12 -26.19 -12.79
C TYR A 163 -11.54 -26.76 -12.76
N THR A 164 -12.12 -26.77 -11.57
CA THR A 164 -13.56 -26.92 -11.36
C THR A 164 -14.19 -25.55 -11.49
N VAL A 165 -15.12 -25.41 -12.40
CA VAL A 165 -15.82 -24.15 -12.71
C VAL A 165 -16.90 -23.88 -11.67
N ILE A 166 -16.96 -22.62 -11.20
CA ILE A 166 -17.95 -22.14 -10.23
C ILE A 166 -18.76 -21.02 -10.87
N LYS A 167 -20.08 -21.16 -10.86
CA LYS A 167 -21.05 -20.21 -11.42
C LYS A 167 -22.16 -19.83 -10.44
N THR A 168 -22.30 -20.56 -9.34
CA THR A 168 -23.38 -20.37 -8.35
C THR A 168 -22.84 -20.34 -6.92
N ALA A 169 -23.63 -19.83 -5.98
CA ALA A 169 -23.32 -19.82 -4.56
C ALA A 169 -23.14 -21.24 -3.99
N ASP A 170 -24.00 -22.19 -4.43
CA ASP A 170 -23.92 -23.58 -4.00
C ASP A 170 -22.63 -24.26 -4.47
N GLU A 171 -22.20 -24.00 -5.71
CA GLU A 171 -20.93 -24.51 -6.23
C GLU A 171 -19.74 -23.88 -5.51
N LEU A 172 -19.85 -22.61 -5.13
CA LEU A 172 -18.83 -21.92 -4.33
C LEU A 172 -18.71 -22.55 -2.93
N GLN A 173 -19.81 -22.79 -2.23
CA GLN A 173 -19.82 -23.47 -0.94
C GLN A 173 -19.34 -24.93 -1.05
N ALA A 174 -19.64 -25.61 -2.15
CA ALA A 174 -19.22 -26.99 -2.36
C ALA A 174 -17.69 -27.21 -2.42
N MET A 175 -16.88 -26.14 -2.45
CA MET A 175 -15.43 -26.22 -2.28
C MET A 175 -15.04 -26.88 -0.96
N GLU A 176 -15.88 -26.81 0.08
CA GLU A 176 -15.65 -27.49 1.37
C GLU A 176 -15.52 -29.00 1.24
N ASN A 177 -16.12 -29.63 0.22
CA ASN A 177 -16.06 -31.07 -0.02
C ASN A 177 -14.74 -31.56 -0.64
N ASN A 178 -13.94 -30.62 -1.20
CA ASN A 178 -12.60 -30.92 -1.71
C ASN A 178 -11.68 -29.72 -1.56
N VAL A 179 -11.19 -29.50 -0.37
CA VAL A 179 -10.35 -28.34 -0.01
C VAL A 179 -8.97 -28.29 -0.69
N SER A 180 -8.60 -29.32 -1.46
CA SER A 180 -7.36 -29.37 -2.25
C SER A 180 -7.57 -29.16 -3.75
N GLY A 181 -8.82 -28.92 -4.17
CA GLY A 181 -9.19 -28.72 -5.57
C GLY A 181 -8.69 -27.41 -6.17
N LYS A 182 -8.76 -27.35 -7.51
CA LYS A 182 -8.55 -26.10 -8.24
C LYS A 182 -9.89 -25.55 -8.68
N TYR A 183 -10.16 -24.30 -8.36
CA TYR A 183 -11.44 -23.65 -8.58
C TYR A 183 -11.30 -22.34 -9.33
N ILE A 184 -12.24 -22.05 -10.21
CA ILE A 184 -12.27 -20.81 -10.98
C ILE A 184 -13.70 -20.27 -11.11
N LEU A 185 -13.86 -18.97 -10.89
CA LEU A 185 -15.15 -18.30 -11.15
C LEU A 185 -15.36 -18.07 -12.64
N MET A 186 -16.60 -18.25 -13.09
CA MET A 186 -17.05 -17.94 -14.45
C MET A 186 -18.22 -16.98 -14.51
N ASN A 187 -18.68 -16.51 -13.37
CA ASN A 187 -19.61 -15.38 -13.22
C ASN A 187 -19.39 -14.68 -11.89
N ASP A 188 -19.96 -13.48 -11.75
CA ASP A 188 -20.19 -12.86 -10.45
C ASP A 188 -21.12 -13.75 -9.63
N ILE A 189 -20.81 -13.89 -8.33
CA ILE A 189 -21.60 -14.68 -7.38
C ILE A 189 -22.23 -13.73 -6.35
N ASP A 190 -23.53 -13.70 -6.28
CA ASP A 190 -24.26 -12.95 -5.26
C ASP A 190 -24.65 -13.86 -4.09
N LEU A 191 -24.14 -13.55 -2.89
CA LEU A 191 -24.40 -14.26 -1.65
C LEU A 191 -25.49 -13.59 -0.79
N ALA A 192 -26.27 -12.66 -1.34
CA ALA A 192 -27.34 -12.00 -0.59
C ALA A 192 -28.34 -13.03 -0.04
N GLY A 193 -28.48 -13.09 1.29
CA GLY A 193 -29.35 -14.05 1.97
C GLY A 193 -28.83 -15.48 2.00
N TYR A 194 -27.63 -15.75 1.46
CA TYR A 194 -27.00 -17.06 1.53
C TYR A 194 -26.31 -17.26 2.90
N SER A 195 -26.51 -18.43 3.51
CA SER A 195 -25.87 -18.75 4.78
C SER A 195 -24.48 -19.33 4.52
N TRP A 196 -23.47 -18.46 4.47
CA TRP A 196 -22.10 -18.84 4.15
C TRP A 196 -21.40 -19.46 5.36
N THR A 197 -20.70 -20.58 5.12
CA THR A 197 -19.75 -21.18 6.04
C THR A 197 -18.34 -21.05 5.47
N ALA A 198 -17.41 -20.53 6.23
CA ALA A 198 -16.04 -20.31 5.77
C ALA A 198 -15.39 -21.62 5.30
N VAL A 199 -14.87 -21.63 4.07
CA VAL A 199 -14.22 -22.80 3.49
C VAL A 199 -12.84 -23.02 4.12
N GLY A 200 -12.59 -24.22 4.58
CA GLY A 200 -11.36 -24.58 5.32
C GLY A 200 -11.52 -24.42 6.82
N THR A 201 -11.43 -25.54 7.52
CA THR A 201 -11.53 -25.64 8.99
C THR A 201 -10.19 -25.94 9.62
N SER A 202 -10.15 -26.14 10.94
CA SER A 202 -8.92 -26.54 11.64
C SER A 202 -8.46 -27.96 11.30
N SER A 203 -9.38 -28.84 10.88
CA SER A 203 -9.10 -30.21 10.46
C SER A 203 -8.87 -30.34 8.95
N ASP A 204 -9.56 -29.53 8.16
CA ASP A 204 -9.55 -29.57 6.70
C ASP A 204 -9.21 -28.20 6.13
N LEU A 205 -7.93 -27.88 6.07
CA LEU A 205 -7.40 -26.63 5.59
C LEU A 205 -7.60 -26.50 4.07
N PHE A 206 -8.05 -25.35 3.59
CA PHE A 206 -8.03 -25.13 2.15
C PHE A 206 -6.60 -25.07 1.64
N SER A 207 -6.23 -25.98 0.77
CA SER A 207 -4.87 -26.13 0.24
C SER A 207 -4.80 -26.16 -1.27
N GLY A 208 -5.91 -25.80 -1.92
CA GLY A 208 -6.07 -25.80 -3.36
C GLY A 208 -5.66 -24.47 -4.01
N GLU A 209 -6.21 -24.26 -5.19
CA GLU A 209 -6.06 -23.05 -5.97
C GLU A 209 -7.45 -22.42 -6.20
N PHE A 210 -7.60 -21.14 -5.90
CA PHE A 210 -8.83 -20.38 -6.17
C PHE A 210 -8.51 -19.18 -7.05
N ASN A 211 -9.07 -19.16 -8.25
CA ASN A 211 -8.92 -18.07 -9.19
C ASN A 211 -10.27 -17.38 -9.41
N GLY A 212 -10.38 -16.14 -9.00
CA GLY A 212 -11.58 -15.33 -9.25
C GLY A 212 -11.80 -14.96 -10.71
N ASN A 213 -10.76 -15.10 -11.57
CA ASN A 213 -10.85 -14.84 -13.01
C ASN A 213 -11.36 -13.43 -13.37
N GLY A 214 -11.27 -12.50 -12.43
CA GLY A 214 -11.79 -11.13 -12.56
C GLY A 214 -13.27 -10.95 -12.20
N TYR A 215 -13.95 -12.01 -11.80
CA TYR A 215 -15.31 -11.94 -11.29
C TYR A 215 -15.35 -11.59 -9.81
N VAL A 216 -16.54 -11.18 -9.34
CA VAL A 216 -16.77 -10.63 -8.02
C VAL A 216 -17.71 -11.52 -7.22
N ILE A 217 -17.41 -11.70 -5.95
CA ILE A 217 -18.31 -12.30 -4.97
C ILE A 217 -18.94 -11.15 -4.16
N LYS A 218 -20.27 -11.03 -4.20
CA LYS A 218 -21.00 -9.91 -3.61
C LYS A 218 -21.80 -10.34 -2.38
N ASN A 219 -22.00 -9.39 -1.45
CA ASN A 219 -22.88 -9.53 -0.30
C ASN A 219 -22.54 -10.71 0.62
N LEU A 220 -21.24 -11.02 0.76
CA LEU A 220 -20.78 -12.04 1.71
C LEU A 220 -21.11 -11.62 3.14
N THR A 221 -21.91 -12.42 3.84
CA THR A 221 -22.23 -12.20 5.25
C THR A 221 -21.85 -13.43 6.06
N VAL A 222 -20.92 -13.24 7.03
CA VAL A 222 -20.52 -14.26 8.02
C VAL A 222 -20.79 -13.68 9.41
N ASN A 223 -21.71 -14.26 10.15
CA ASN A 223 -22.07 -13.81 11.48
C ASN A 223 -21.77 -14.89 12.53
N GLN A 224 -20.51 -15.08 12.87
CA GLN A 224 -20.01 -16.14 13.74
C GLN A 224 -19.06 -15.57 14.83
N SER A 225 -19.54 -14.59 15.60
CA SER A 225 -18.72 -13.87 16.58
C SER A 225 -18.06 -14.73 17.68
N GLY A 226 -18.49 -15.98 17.84
CA GLY A 226 -17.89 -16.94 18.79
C GLY A 226 -16.91 -17.92 18.15
N LEU A 227 -16.75 -17.90 16.81
CA LEU A 227 -15.87 -18.82 16.10
C LEU A 227 -14.61 -18.12 15.62
N ASP A 228 -13.50 -18.87 15.68
CA ASP A 228 -12.22 -18.44 15.14
C ASP A 228 -12.15 -18.66 13.63
N TYR A 229 -11.28 -17.92 12.98
CA TYR A 229 -10.90 -18.03 11.57
C TYR A 229 -12.09 -17.87 10.62
N GLN A 230 -12.61 -16.67 10.55
CA GLN A 230 -13.78 -16.34 9.74
C GLN A 230 -13.45 -15.46 8.53
N GLY A 231 -14.11 -15.73 7.40
CA GLY A 231 -13.98 -15.05 6.12
C GLY A 231 -14.65 -15.83 4.98
N LEU A 232 -14.33 -15.52 3.74
CA LEU A 232 -14.66 -16.40 2.61
C LEU A 232 -13.99 -17.76 2.81
N PHE A 233 -12.72 -17.74 3.19
CA PHE A 233 -11.96 -18.91 3.67
C PHE A 233 -11.73 -18.78 5.18
N GLY A 234 -11.84 -19.90 5.89
CA GLY A 234 -11.52 -19.96 7.31
C GLY A 234 -10.01 -20.11 7.54
N ARG A 235 -9.48 -21.29 7.25
CA ARG A 235 -8.06 -21.58 7.32
C ARG A 235 -7.51 -22.06 5.99
N VAL A 236 -6.40 -21.47 5.61
CA VAL A 236 -5.75 -21.69 4.31
C VAL A 236 -4.29 -22.13 4.55
N SER A 237 -3.83 -23.17 3.89
CA SER A 237 -2.42 -23.61 3.95
C SER A 237 -1.92 -24.10 2.60
N ARG A 238 -0.79 -23.59 2.12
CA ARG A 238 -0.16 -23.95 0.85
C ARG A 238 -1.05 -23.72 -0.38
N ALA A 239 -1.93 -22.76 -0.28
CA ALA A 239 -2.90 -22.44 -1.33
C ALA A 239 -2.46 -21.22 -2.16
N LYS A 240 -3.10 -21.09 -3.33
CA LYS A 240 -2.99 -19.90 -4.18
C LYS A 240 -4.36 -19.30 -4.38
N ILE A 241 -4.54 -18.05 -3.99
CA ILE A 241 -5.79 -17.31 -4.14
C ILE A 241 -5.50 -16.08 -4.97
N SER A 242 -6.19 -15.92 -6.10
CA SER A 242 -5.86 -14.84 -7.04
C SER A 242 -7.07 -14.30 -7.79
N ASN A 243 -6.94 -13.04 -8.23
CA ASN A 243 -7.85 -12.38 -9.17
C ASN A 243 -9.32 -12.35 -8.70
N VAL A 244 -9.57 -12.23 -7.41
CA VAL A 244 -10.91 -12.22 -6.84
C VAL A 244 -11.26 -10.87 -6.23
N GLY A 245 -12.42 -10.34 -6.61
CA GLY A 245 -13.05 -9.21 -5.96
C GLY A 245 -14.10 -9.64 -4.95
N LEU A 246 -14.16 -8.95 -3.81
CA LEU A 246 -15.26 -9.06 -2.87
C LEU A 246 -15.95 -7.69 -2.76
N GLU A 247 -17.27 -7.63 -2.84
CA GLU A 247 -18.05 -6.40 -2.71
C GLU A 247 -19.14 -6.55 -1.64
N ASN A 248 -19.31 -5.51 -0.80
CA ASN A 248 -20.30 -5.46 0.28
C ASN A 248 -20.15 -6.63 1.26
N VAL A 249 -19.04 -6.68 1.98
CA VAL A 249 -18.67 -7.79 2.87
C VAL A 249 -18.97 -7.44 4.32
N GLU A 250 -19.66 -8.31 5.05
CA GLU A 250 -19.82 -8.26 6.48
C GLU A 250 -19.31 -9.56 7.13
N VAL A 251 -18.25 -9.46 7.95
CA VAL A 251 -17.71 -10.63 8.68
C VAL A 251 -17.60 -10.32 10.15
N LYS A 252 -18.24 -11.18 10.96
CA LYS A 252 -18.12 -11.19 12.43
C LYS A 252 -17.52 -12.51 12.87
N GLY A 253 -16.39 -12.44 13.55
CA GLY A 253 -15.66 -13.61 14.07
C GLY A 253 -15.02 -13.35 15.42
N ASN A 254 -14.26 -14.29 15.92
CA ASN A 254 -13.46 -14.15 17.13
C ASN A 254 -11.97 -13.95 16.76
N THR A 255 -11.11 -14.94 16.88
CA THR A 255 -9.70 -14.84 16.54
C THR A 255 -9.49 -15.12 15.04
N GLY A 256 -8.65 -14.32 14.39
CA GLY A 256 -8.35 -14.49 12.97
C GLY A 256 -9.58 -14.21 12.10
N THR A 257 -9.93 -12.94 11.95
CA THR A 257 -11.09 -12.50 11.17
C THR A 257 -10.65 -11.62 10.01
N GLY A 258 -11.07 -11.96 8.78
CA GLY A 258 -10.80 -11.16 7.58
C GLY A 258 -11.84 -11.41 6.50
N ALA A 259 -11.97 -10.52 5.51
CA ALA A 259 -12.94 -10.71 4.43
C ALA A 259 -12.61 -11.93 3.57
N LEU A 260 -11.35 -12.09 3.20
CA LEU A 260 -10.91 -13.17 2.31
C LEU A 260 -10.50 -14.42 3.09
N ALA A 261 -9.73 -14.28 4.17
CA ALA A 261 -9.31 -15.43 4.97
C ALA A 261 -9.13 -15.09 6.46
N GLY A 262 -9.47 -16.04 7.32
CA GLY A 262 -9.24 -15.90 8.75
C GLY A 262 -7.79 -16.13 9.15
N TYR A 263 -7.20 -17.26 8.72
CA TYR A 263 -5.80 -17.64 8.98
C TYR A 263 -5.16 -18.24 7.73
N THR A 264 -3.92 -17.86 7.47
CA THR A 264 -3.18 -18.35 6.31
C THR A 264 -1.76 -18.77 6.69
N ASP A 265 -1.34 -19.93 6.17
CA ASP A 265 0.01 -20.46 6.30
C ASP A 265 0.54 -20.86 4.93
N ASN A 266 1.77 -20.44 4.61
CA ASN A 266 2.48 -20.75 3.37
C ASN A 266 1.62 -20.60 2.09
N SER A 267 0.84 -19.53 2.04
CA SER A 267 -0.16 -19.28 1.00
C SER A 267 0.03 -17.91 0.37
N ASP A 268 -0.23 -17.83 -0.93
CA ASP A 268 -0.06 -16.61 -1.71
C ASP A 268 -1.41 -16.01 -2.11
N PHE A 269 -1.54 -14.71 -1.85
CA PHE A 269 -2.70 -13.91 -2.23
C PHE A 269 -2.26 -12.87 -3.25
N LYS A 270 -2.82 -12.94 -4.44
CA LYS A 270 -2.40 -12.07 -5.52
C LYS A 270 -3.58 -11.45 -6.24
N ASN A 271 -3.49 -10.13 -6.47
CA ASN A 271 -4.47 -9.43 -7.29
C ASN A 271 -5.91 -9.56 -6.78
N CYS A 272 -6.10 -9.45 -5.45
CA CYS A 272 -7.39 -9.56 -4.78
C CYS A 272 -7.80 -8.21 -4.18
N TYR A 273 -9.10 -7.94 -4.16
CA TYR A 273 -9.59 -6.71 -3.53
C TYR A 273 -10.88 -6.89 -2.74
N VAL A 274 -11.14 -5.94 -1.85
CA VAL A 274 -12.41 -5.83 -1.14
C VAL A 274 -12.90 -4.39 -1.24
N ASP A 275 -14.12 -4.20 -1.68
CA ASP A 275 -14.82 -2.92 -1.74
C ASP A 275 -16.10 -2.95 -0.90
N GLY A 276 -16.22 -2.05 0.06
CA GLY A 276 -17.34 -2.02 0.98
C GLY A 276 -17.24 -3.12 2.04
N VAL A 277 -16.52 -2.85 3.13
CA VAL A 277 -16.24 -3.86 4.16
C VAL A 277 -16.69 -3.42 5.55
N SER A 278 -17.25 -4.37 6.30
CA SER A 278 -17.54 -4.24 7.73
C SER A 278 -17.02 -5.48 8.46
N ILE A 279 -15.83 -5.39 9.02
CA ILE A 279 -15.21 -6.48 9.78
C ILE A 279 -15.29 -6.19 11.27
N SER A 280 -15.74 -7.19 12.03
CA SER A 280 -15.73 -7.14 13.49
C SER A 280 -15.15 -8.42 14.07
N GLY A 281 -14.05 -8.31 14.81
CA GLY A 281 -13.35 -9.47 15.39
C GLY A 281 -12.95 -9.32 16.84
N GLY A 282 -12.39 -10.39 17.39
CA GLY A 282 -11.78 -10.41 18.72
C GLY A 282 -10.29 -10.12 18.64
N LEU A 283 -9.48 -11.10 18.24
CA LEU A 283 -8.03 -10.98 18.09
C LEU A 283 -7.64 -11.14 16.62
N GLU A 284 -6.51 -10.54 16.22
CA GLU A 284 -5.94 -10.74 14.88
C GLU A 284 -6.96 -10.47 13.78
N THR A 285 -7.47 -9.25 13.75
CA THR A 285 -8.53 -8.82 12.85
C THR A 285 -7.94 -7.96 11.74
N GLY A 286 -8.13 -8.39 10.48
CA GLY A 286 -7.69 -7.64 9.31
C GLY A 286 -8.84 -7.44 8.32
N GLY A 287 -8.76 -6.41 7.50
CA GLY A 287 -9.76 -6.17 6.48
C GLY A 287 -9.77 -7.27 5.41
N LEU A 288 -8.59 -7.70 4.96
CA LEU A 288 -8.43 -8.78 3.98
C LEU A 288 -8.17 -10.13 4.67
N ILE A 289 -7.19 -10.18 5.55
CA ILE A 289 -6.73 -11.40 6.21
C ILE A 289 -6.56 -11.16 7.71
N GLY A 290 -7.08 -12.06 8.54
CA GLY A 290 -6.87 -12.01 9.99
C GLY A 290 -5.42 -12.23 10.36
N THR A 291 -4.86 -13.40 10.03
CA THR A 291 -3.46 -13.79 10.28
C THR A 291 -2.78 -14.26 9.02
N LEU A 292 -1.66 -13.65 8.66
CA LEU A 292 -0.74 -14.06 7.61
C LEU A 292 0.53 -14.62 8.26
N ASP A 293 0.62 -15.93 8.42
CA ASP A 293 1.75 -16.57 9.12
C ASP A 293 2.96 -16.74 8.19
N SER A 294 2.75 -17.24 6.97
CA SER A 294 3.78 -17.33 5.93
C SER A 294 3.16 -17.28 4.53
N GLY A 295 3.99 -17.19 3.49
CA GLY A 295 3.56 -16.92 2.11
C GLY A 295 3.65 -15.42 1.79
N GLY A 296 2.62 -14.82 1.19
CA GLY A 296 2.66 -13.40 0.88
C GLY A 296 1.36 -12.81 0.34
N ILE A 297 1.31 -11.49 0.41
CA ILE A 297 0.25 -10.69 -0.20
C ILE A 297 0.91 -9.79 -1.26
N SER A 298 0.37 -9.78 -2.46
CA SER A 298 0.83 -8.91 -3.53
C SER A 298 -0.33 -8.38 -4.37
N SER A 299 -0.24 -7.11 -4.76
CA SER A 299 -1.25 -6.46 -5.62
C SER A 299 -2.67 -6.59 -5.05
N CYS A 300 -2.84 -6.40 -3.72
CA CYS A 300 -4.13 -6.51 -3.06
C CYS A 300 -4.53 -5.19 -2.42
N TYR A 301 -5.83 -4.91 -2.38
CA TYR A 301 -6.30 -3.71 -1.69
C TYR A 301 -7.66 -3.88 -1.02
N ILE A 302 -7.92 -2.95 -0.10
CA ILE A 302 -9.21 -2.84 0.56
C ILE A 302 -9.63 -1.37 0.64
N ILE A 303 -10.87 -1.10 0.26
CA ILE A 303 -11.44 0.24 0.22
C ILE A 303 -12.86 0.27 0.78
N ASN A 304 -13.30 1.47 1.19
CA ASN A 304 -14.67 1.74 1.61
C ASN A 304 -15.17 0.85 2.75
N GLY A 305 -15.06 1.33 3.98
CA GLY A 305 -15.62 0.63 5.14
C GLY A 305 -14.77 0.71 6.40
N SER A 306 -14.93 -0.26 7.28
CA SER A 306 -14.26 -0.26 8.57
C SER A 306 -13.87 -1.66 9.06
N VAL A 307 -12.79 -1.68 9.84
CA VAL A 307 -12.30 -2.86 10.57
C VAL A 307 -12.31 -2.52 12.05
N THR A 308 -13.05 -3.30 12.83
CA THR A 308 -13.17 -3.10 14.27
C THR A 308 -12.79 -4.35 15.05
N SER A 309 -12.16 -4.18 16.21
CA SER A 309 -11.82 -5.30 17.07
C SER A 309 -11.84 -4.90 18.54
N SER A 310 -12.37 -5.79 19.38
CA SER A 310 -12.30 -5.65 20.82
C SER A 310 -10.95 -6.06 21.42
N GLY A 311 -10.11 -6.73 20.63
CA GLY A 311 -8.83 -7.27 21.05
C GLY A 311 -7.63 -6.49 20.50
N PHE A 312 -6.58 -7.22 20.15
CA PHE A 312 -5.31 -6.69 19.68
C PHE A 312 -4.92 -7.28 18.32
N ASN A 313 -3.93 -6.65 17.65
CA ASN A 313 -3.47 -6.92 16.29
C ASN A 313 -4.59 -6.64 15.27
N VAL A 314 -4.87 -5.37 15.07
CA VAL A 314 -5.95 -4.91 14.18
C VAL A 314 -5.36 -4.11 13.03
N GLY A 315 -5.58 -4.57 11.81
CA GLY A 315 -5.02 -3.91 10.62
C GLY A 315 -6.04 -3.68 9.52
N GLY A 316 -5.86 -2.63 8.76
CA GLY A 316 -6.74 -2.34 7.63
C GLY A 316 -6.67 -3.40 6.55
N LEU A 317 -5.49 -3.99 6.31
CA LEU A 317 -5.30 -5.10 5.38
C LEU A 317 -5.13 -6.43 6.13
N VAL A 318 -4.20 -6.49 7.10
CA VAL A 318 -3.85 -7.72 7.83
C VAL A 318 -3.82 -7.47 9.33
N GLY A 319 -4.45 -8.33 10.13
CA GLY A 319 -4.40 -8.23 11.59
C GLY A 319 -3.00 -8.50 12.15
N ASN A 320 -2.48 -9.69 11.88
CA ASN A 320 -1.14 -10.13 12.29
C ASN A 320 -0.36 -10.67 11.07
N ALA A 321 0.70 -9.99 10.68
CA ALA A 321 1.50 -10.33 9.51
C ALA A 321 2.91 -10.78 9.92
N ASN A 322 3.25 -12.05 9.64
CA ASN A 322 4.58 -12.62 9.81
C ASN A 322 5.29 -12.83 8.46
N SER A 323 4.75 -12.28 7.38
CA SER A 323 5.28 -12.45 6.03
C SER A 323 5.11 -11.18 5.18
N GLY A 324 5.61 -11.20 3.94
CA GLY A 324 5.71 -10.03 3.07
C GLY A 324 4.37 -9.50 2.57
N ILE A 325 4.26 -8.17 2.48
CA ILE A 325 3.15 -7.44 1.87
C ILE A 325 3.75 -6.51 0.81
N MET A 326 3.33 -6.67 -0.44
CA MET A 326 3.85 -5.88 -1.55
C MET A 326 2.73 -5.29 -2.40
N ASP A 327 2.97 -4.11 -2.95
CA ASP A 327 2.09 -3.46 -3.93
C ASP A 327 0.62 -3.43 -3.49
N SER A 328 0.37 -3.13 -2.20
CA SER A 328 -0.93 -3.30 -1.57
C SER A 328 -1.32 -2.10 -0.71
N TYR A 329 -2.61 -1.84 -0.55
CA TYR A 329 -3.06 -0.69 0.23
C TYR A 329 -4.40 -0.89 0.94
N SER A 330 -4.65 0.00 1.92
CA SER A 330 -5.91 0.06 2.67
C SER A 330 -6.38 1.50 2.82
N THR A 331 -7.67 1.75 2.58
CA THR A 331 -8.28 3.06 2.82
C THR A 331 -9.39 3.02 3.89
N VAL A 332 -9.58 1.88 4.55
CA VAL A 332 -10.64 1.69 5.54
C VAL A 332 -10.26 2.24 6.90
N ASP A 333 -11.24 2.66 7.67
CA ASP A 333 -11.06 3.07 9.04
C ASP A 333 -10.81 1.85 9.95
N VAL A 334 -9.82 1.95 10.83
CA VAL A 334 -9.42 0.86 11.72
C VAL A 334 -9.56 1.27 13.17
N THR A 335 -10.32 0.50 13.93
CA THR A 335 -10.52 0.74 15.36
C THR A 335 -10.24 -0.52 16.16
N GLY A 336 -9.44 -0.42 17.20
CA GLY A 336 -9.08 -1.57 18.04
C GLY A 336 -8.67 -1.20 19.44
N ASN A 337 -8.28 -2.21 20.22
CA ASN A 337 -7.84 -2.00 21.60
C ASN A 337 -6.34 -1.72 21.68
N GLN A 338 -5.50 -2.56 21.05
CA GLN A 338 -4.03 -2.43 21.06
C GLN A 338 -3.46 -2.91 19.73
N ARG A 339 -2.27 -2.41 19.35
CA ARG A 339 -1.56 -2.76 18.12
C ARG A 339 -2.48 -2.58 16.92
N VAL A 340 -2.88 -1.34 16.72
CA VAL A 340 -3.79 -0.95 15.65
C VAL A 340 -2.99 -0.24 14.57
N GLY A 341 -3.05 -0.73 13.35
CA GLY A 341 -2.33 -0.15 12.23
C GLY A 341 -3.21 0.00 11.00
N GLY A 342 -2.97 1.02 10.20
CA GLY A 342 -3.75 1.26 8.98
C GLY A 342 -3.58 0.19 7.91
N LEU A 343 -2.40 -0.47 7.86
CA LEU A 343 -2.11 -1.58 6.96
C LEU A 343 -2.08 -2.91 7.71
N ALA A 344 -1.24 -3.03 8.73
CA ALA A 344 -1.09 -4.22 9.55
C ALA A 344 -1.10 -3.86 11.04
N GLY A 345 -1.79 -4.64 11.87
CA GLY A 345 -1.81 -4.45 13.32
C GLY A 345 -0.48 -4.84 13.97
N THR A 346 0.09 -5.95 13.55
CA THR A 346 1.45 -6.40 13.90
C THR A 346 2.16 -6.87 12.65
N PHE A 347 3.44 -6.52 12.54
CA PHE A 347 4.31 -7.00 11.49
C PHE A 347 5.60 -7.55 12.12
N SER A 348 5.86 -8.85 11.95
CA SER A 348 6.95 -9.56 12.62
C SER A 348 7.99 -10.16 11.66
N GLY A 349 7.70 -10.27 10.37
CA GLY A 349 8.59 -10.90 9.40
C GLY A 349 8.33 -10.51 7.96
N GLY A 350 9.30 -10.74 7.09
CA GLY A 350 9.22 -10.40 5.67
C GLY A 350 9.57 -8.95 5.37
N SER A 351 8.89 -8.35 4.39
CA SER A 351 9.07 -6.95 4.02
C SER A 351 7.75 -6.32 3.60
N ILE A 352 7.52 -5.06 3.97
CA ILE A 352 6.45 -4.23 3.42
C ILE A 352 7.07 -3.34 2.34
N LYS A 353 6.58 -3.45 1.09
CA LYS A 353 7.10 -2.67 -0.05
C LYS A 353 5.96 -2.11 -0.88
N ASN A 354 6.08 -0.85 -1.30
CA ASN A 354 5.10 -0.16 -2.16
C ASN A 354 3.67 -0.22 -1.59
N CYS A 355 3.53 -0.08 -0.26
CA CYS A 355 2.25 -0.16 0.42
C CYS A 355 1.92 1.17 1.10
N TYR A 356 0.63 1.48 1.18
CA TYR A 356 0.17 2.65 1.94
C TYR A 356 -1.18 2.41 2.61
N SER A 357 -1.51 3.26 3.57
CA SER A 357 -2.83 3.33 4.18
C SER A 357 -3.25 4.79 4.35
N THR A 358 -4.54 5.08 4.12
CA THR A 358 -5.11 6.43 4.24
C THR A 358 -6.33 6.50 5.18
N GLY A 359 -6.84 5.38 5.67
CA GLY A 359 -7.94 5.33 6.63
C GLY A 359 -7.55 5.85 8.01
N ASN A 360 -8.54 6.26 8.79
CA ASN A 360 -8.33 6.69 10.17
C ASN A 360 -7.99 5.50 11.06
N VAL A 361 -7.00 5.67 11.95
CA VAL A 361 -6.57 4.63 12.88
C VAL A 361 -6.86 5.10 14.33
N SER A 362 -7.61 4.30 15.07
CA SER A 362 -7.98 4.58 16.46
C SER A 362 -7.68 3.40 17.38
N ALA A 363 -6.93 3.64 18.44
CA ALA A 363 -6.66 2.67 19.51
C ALA A 363 -7.15 3.17 20.85
N VAL A 364 -7.77 2.27 21.63
CA VAL A 364 -8.25 2.58 22.99
C VAL A 364 -7.08 2.65 23.97
N ARG A 365 -6.03 1.87 23.76
CA ARG A 365 -4.79 1.88 24.54
C ARG A 365 -3.63 2.21 23.63
N ASP A 366 -2.79 3.09 24.05
CA ASP A 366 -1.70 3.86 23.44
C ASP A 366 -0.68 3.09 22.55
N THR A 367 -1.15 2.36 21.55
CA THR A 367 -0.33 1.59 20.60
C THR A 367 -0.92 1.65 19.18
N ALA A 368 -1.35 2.87 18.75
CA ALA A 368 -1.72 3.13 17.37
C ALA A 368 -0.46 3.46 16.54
N GLY A 369 -0.35 2.92 15.33
CA GLY A 369 0.76 3.17 14.44
C GLY A 369 0.41 2.92 12.97
#